data_eeb6f76ecf188e2bd2aa9b0bbae98117
#
_entry.id   eeb6f76ecf188e2bd2aa9b0bbae98117
#
_cell.length_a   1.000
_cell.length_b   1.000
_cell.length_c   1.000
_cell.angle_alpha   90.00
_cell.angle_beta   90.00
_cell.angle_gamma   90.00
#
_symmetry.space_group_name_H-M   'P 1'
#
loop_
_entity.id
_entity.type
_entity.pdbx_description
1 polymer ?
#
loop_
_entity_poly.entity_id
_entity_poly.type
_entity_poly.pdbx_seq_one_letter_code
_entity_poly.pdbx_strand_id
1 'polypeptide(L)'
;NRRQRQMCIRDRFDYHCKHYGHPSKFGYKDFIPMFTAEKFNAEEWADLYYRSGAKFAGPVAEHHDGFPMWNCSDTEWCASKMGPKRDIVGELAKAIRNKGMKYMVAMHHAENWFFFPHWNNDFDTSKKEYESLYGELHNLDLIGNQAVYPDHWGRNNEHQDKPSKAFHDRWLNRLKEVVDNYKPDYVWFDFGIRFIHEKYKKDFLSYYYNKETEWGNEVVVS
;
A
#
# COMPACT_ATOMS: atom_id res chain seq x y z
N ASN A 1 -16.00 -18.44 -4.20
CA ASN A 1 -17.26 -18.48 -4.87
C ASN A 1 -17.40 -17.28 -5.84
N ARG A 2 -17.23 -17.52 -7.16
CA ARG A 2 -17.17 -16.46 -8.21
C ARG A 2 -18.39 -15.52 -8.20
N ARG A 3 -19.58 -16.06 -7.97
CA ARG A 3 -20.83 -15.26 -7.94
C ARG A 3 -20.89 -14.29 -6.76
N GLN A 4 -20.40 -14.68 -5.58
CA GLN A 4 -20.36 -13.80 -4.41
C GLN A 4 -19.38 -12.63 -4.60
N ARG A 5 -18.20 -12.87 -5.20
CA ARG A 5 -17.24 -11.80 -5.50
C ARG A 5 -17.77 -10.78 -6.51
N GLN A 6 -18.45 -11.27 -7.57
CA GLN A 6 -19.08 -10.38 -8.56
C GLN A 6 -20.21 -9.54 -7.97
N MET A 7 -21.03 -10.12 -7.07
CA MET A 7 -22.07 -9.38 -6.37
C MET A 7 -21.48 -8.27 -5.49
N CYS A 8 -20.48 -8.56 -4.64
CA CYS A 8 -19.86 -7.56 -3.78
C CYS A 8 -19.22 -6.39 -4.56
N ILE A 9 -18.60 -6.64 -5.71
CA ILE A 9 -17.98 -5.59 -6.54
C ILE A 9 -19.08 -4.70 -7.16
N ARG A 10 -20.14 -5.31 -7.69
CA ARG A 10 -21.26 -4.59 -8.29
C ARG A 10 -22.00 -3.76 -7.24
N ASP A 11 -22.29 -4.32 -6.09
CA ASP A 11 -22.97 -3.64 -4.99
C ASP A 11 -22.17 -2.43 -4.50
N ARG A 12 -20.85 -2.53 -4.42
CA ARG A 12 -19.96 -1.41 -4.05
C ARG A 12 -19.93 -0.33 -5.12
N PHE A 13 -19.87 -0.69 -6.39
CA PHE A 13 -19.91 0.24 -7.48
C PHE A 13 -21.26 0.99 -7.52
N ASP A 14 -22.36 0.25 -7.40
CA ASP A 14 -23.71 0.83 -7.37
C ASP A 14 -23.89 1.75 -6.17
N TYR A 15 -23.38 1.35 -5.00
CA TYR A 15 -23.36 2.20 -3.81
C TYR A 15 -22.57 3.49 -4.04
N HIS A 16 -21.37 3.38 -4.61
CA HIS A 16 -20.52 4.52 -4.95
C HIS A 16 -21.26 5.48 -5.88
N CYS A 17 -21.76 4.97 -7.00
CA CYS A 17 -22.49 5.78 -7.97
C CYS A 17 -23.71 6.49 -7.37
N LYS A 18 -24.43 5.80 -6.49
CA LYS A 18 -25.62 6.35 -5.84
C LYS A 18 -25.30 7.48 -4.85
N HIS A 19 -24.20 7.38 -4.09
CA HIS A 19 -23.93 8.29 -2.97
C HIS A 19 -22.89 9.37 -3.30
N TYR A 20 -21.99 9.10 -4.24
CA TYR A 20 -20.87 9.99 -4.57
C TYR A 20 -20.85 10.36 -6.06
N GLY A 21 -21.63 9.70 -6.90
CA GLY A 21 -21.59 9.86 -8.33
C GLY A 21 -20.68 8.83 -9.02
N HIS A 22 -20.65 8.86 -10.34
CA HIS A 22 -19.82 7.94 -11.11
C HIS A 22 -18.33 8.18 -10.85
N PRO A 23 -17.47 7.14 -10.81
CA PRO A 23 -16.02 7.27 -10.56
C PRO A 23 -15.27 8.22 -11.50
N SER A 24 -15.84 8.53 -12.69
CA SER A 24 -15.30 9.58 -13.57
C SER A 24 -15.49 11.02 -13.04
N LYS A 25 -16.29 11.21 -12.00
CA LYS A 25 -16.59 12.51 -11.38
C LYS A 25 -16.12 12.60 -9.93
N PHE A 26 -16.12 11.47 -9.24
CA PHE A 26 -15.67 11.34 -7.87
C PHE A 26 -14.86 10.05 -7.76
N GLY A 27 -13.53 10.18 -7.78
CA GLY A 27 -12.59 9.05 -7.77
C GLY A 27 -12.10 8.72 -6.35
N TYR A 28 -11.14 7.82 -6.27
CA TYR A 28 -10.54 7.42 -4.99
C TYR A 28 -9.89 8.61 -4.25
N LYS A 29 -9.14 9.46 -4.95
CA LYS A 29 -8.48 10.64 -4.35
C LYS A 29 -9.43 11.58 -3.63
N ASP A 30 -10.69 11.61 -4.06
CA ASP A 30 -11.71 12.51 -3.52
C ASP A 30 -12.22 12.03 -2.14
N PHE A 31 -11.96 10.76 -1.77
CA PHE A 31 -12.20 10.24 -0.42
C PHE A 31 -11.09 10.62 0.57
N ILE A 32 -9.89 10.93 0.12
CA ILE A 32 -8.75 11.21 1.00
C ILE A 32 -9.05 12.32 2.02
N PRO A 33 -9.65 13.47 1.63
CA PRO A 33 -10.02 14.49 2.60
C PRO A 33 -11.07 14.06 3.63
N MET A 34 -11.84 13.02 3.35
CA MET A 34 -12.85 12.46 4.25
C MET A 34 -12.25 11.50 5.28
N PHE A 35 -11.04 11.04 5.07
CA PHE A 35 -10.29 10.24 6.02
C PHE A 35 -9.64 11.16 7.06
N THR A 36 -10.35 11.46 8.14
CA THR A 36 -9.92 12.41 9.17
C THR A 36 -9.22 11.76 10.36
N ALA A 37 -9.44 10.45 10.56
CA ALA A 37 -8.92 9.69 11.70
C ALA A 37 -9.20 10.33 13.08
N GLU A 38 -10.34 11.04 13.24
CA GLU A 38 -10.70 11.78 14.46
C GLU A 38 -10.75 10.89 15.70
N LYS A 39 -11.14 9.63 15.53
CA LYS A 39 -11.24 8.65 16.61
C LYS A 39 -10.03 7.75 16.74
N PHE A 40 -8.97 8.02 15.96
CA PHE A 40 -7.76 7.22 16.04
C PHE A 40 -6.93 7.63 17.26
N ASN A 41 -6.67 6.66 18.12
CA ASN A 41 -5.79 6.77 19.28
C ASN A 41 -4.83 5.58 19.30
N ALA A 42 -3.57 5.83 19.03
CA ALA A 42 -2.55 4.79 18.90
C ALA A 42 -2.33 4.03 20.23
N GLU A 43 -2.42 4.73 21.36
CA GLU A 43 -2.25 4.11 22.69
C GLU A 43 -3.43 3.16 23.02
N GLU A 44 -4.67 3.54 22.70
CA GLU A 44 -5.84 2.66 22.88
C GLU A 44 -5.74 1.42 22.01
N TRP A 45 -5.29 1.56 20.76
CA TRP A 45 -5.10 0.43 19.86
C TRP A 45 -4.00 -0.50 20.38
N ALA A 46 -2.86 0.06 20.78
CA ALA A 46 -1.76 -0.72 21.34
C ALA A 46 -2.18 -1.44 22.63
N ASP A 47 -2.99 -0.79 23.49
CA ASP A 47 -3.54 -1.43 24.68
C ASP A 47 -4.47 -2.60 24.34
N LEU A 48 -5.33 -2.42 23.35
CA LEU A 48 -6.21 -3.50 22.87
C LEU A 48 -5.40 -4.69 22.35
N TYR A 49 -4.37 -4.46 21.54
CA TYR A 49 -3.48 -5.52 21.05
C TYR A 49 -2.76 -6.24 22.19
N TYR A 50 -2.22 -5.49 23.14
CA TYR A 50 -1.54 -6.05 24.30
C TYR A 50 -2.47 -6.93 25.14
N ARG A 51 -3.69 -6.44 25.46
CA ARG A 51 -4.69 -7.20 26.23
C ARG A 51 -5.21 -8.43 25.47
N SER A 52 -5.20 -8.42 24.14
CA SER A 52 -5.52 -9.61 23.33
C SER A 52 -4.43 -10.68 23.34
N GLY A 53 -3.27 -10.40 23.96
CA GLY A 53 -2.15 -11.32 24.05
C GLY A 53 -1.18 -11.24 22.84
N ALA A 54 -1.32 -10.25 21.96
CA ALA A 54 -0.43 -10.06 20.83
C ALA A 54 1.02 -9.88 21.29
N LYS A 55 1.94 -10.48 20.55
CA LYS A 55 3.40 -10.34 20.77
C LYS A 55 4.02 -9.38 19.78
N PHE A 56 3.39 -9.18 18.66
CA PHE A 56 3.73 -8.19 17.66
C PHE A 56 2.43 -7.58 17.09
N ALA A 57 2.50 -6.35 16.68
CA ALA A 57 1.39 -5.63 16.04
C ALA A 57 1.93 -4.51 15.15
N GLY A 58 1.09 -4.00 14.28
CA GLY A 58 1.42 -2.86 13.42
C GLY A 58 0.39 -2.62 12.34
N PRO A 59 0.51 -1.50 11.63
CA PRO A 59 -0.41 -1.14 10.57
C PRO A 59 -0.05 -1.77 9.23
N VAL A 60 -1.01 -1.71 8.31
CA VAL A 60 -0.66 -1.58 6.89
C VAL A 60 -0.11 -0.18 6.69
N ALA A 61 1.20 -0.07 6.46
CA ALA A 61 1.87 1.22 6.29
C ALA A 61 1.55 1.84 4.94
N GLU A 62 1.46 1.01 3.90
CA GLU A 62 0.96 1.39 2.59
C GLU A 62 0.23 0.20 1.97
N HIS A 63 -1.01 0.43 1.54
CA HIS A 63 -1.78 -0.56 0.81
C HIS A 63 -1.58 -0.39 -0.71
N HIS A 64 -2.21 -1.24 -1.52
CA HIS A 64 -2.12 -1.18 -2.97
C HIS A 64 -2.76 0.08 -3.57
N ASP A 65 -3.49 0.85 -2.77
CA ASP A 65 -4.05 2.13 -3.18
C ASP A 65 -3.01 3.27 -3.36
N GLY A 66 -1.77 3.04 -2.92
CA GLY A 66 -0.67 3.99 -3.11
C GLY A 66 -0.66 5.18 -2.16
N PHE A 67 -1.45 5.11 -1.06
CA PHE A 67 -1.53 6.16 -0.04
C PHE A 67 -0.74 5.78 1.22
N PRO A 68 0.52 6.23 1.36
CA PRO A 68 1.33 5.98 2.55
C PRO A 68 0.71 6.56 3.82
N MET A 69 0.71 5.77 4.90
CA MET A 69 0.19 6.18 6.20
C MET A 69 1.23 6.87 7.09
N TRP A 70 2.39 7.25 6.52
CA TRP A 70 3.49 7.96 7.16
C TRP A 70 3.84 9.25 6.43
N ASN A 71 4.84 10.00 6.92
CA ASN A 71 5.39 11.18 6.25
C ASN A 71 6.30 10.76 5.09
N CYS A 72 5.69 10.35 3.99
CA CYS A 72 6.41 9.90 2.81
C CYS A 72 7.07 11.05 2.05
N SER A 73 8.36 10.88 1.72
CA SER A 73 9.16 11.94 1.09
C SER A 73 8.90 12.07 -0.40
N ASP A 74 8.47 11.01 -1.08
CA ASP A 74 8.36 10.96 -2.54
C ASP A 74 6.98 11.31 -3.10
N THR A 75 6.01 11.62 -2.23
CA THR A 75 4.65 11.99 -2.64
C THR A 75 3.99 12.97 -1.68
N GLU A 76 3.07 13.78 -2.22
CA GLU A 76 2.15 14.59 -1.41
C GLU A 76 0.92 13.80 -0.95
N TRP A 77 0.63 12.66 -1.60
CA TRP A 77 -0.48 11.77 -1.30
C TRP A 77 -0.14 10.85 -0.13
N CYS A 78 -0.07 11.38 1.08
CA CYS A 78 0.21 10.60 2.29
C CYS A 78 -0.52 11.15 3.52
N ALA A 79 -0.70 10.30 4.53
CA ALA A 79 -1.51 10.60 5.71
C ALA A 79 -1.00 11.78 6.55
N SER A 80 0.30 12.08 6.51
CA SER A 80 0.84 13.23 7.23
C SER A 80 0.60 14.58 6.53
N LYS A 81 0.34 14.57 5.21
CA LYS A 81 0.12 15.78 4.41
C LYS A 81 -1.36 15.99 4.08
N MET A 82 -2.12 14.91 3.91
CA MET A 82 -3.54 14.92 3.52
C MET A 82 -4.40 14.07 4.46
N GLY A 83 -5.70 14.24 4.38
CA GLY A 83 -6.63 13.51 5.23
C GLY A 83 -6.38 13.78 6.71
N PRO A 84 -5.90 12.82 7.48
CA PRO A 84 -5.73 12.96 8.93
C PRO A 84 -4.62 13.94 9.33
N LYS A 85 -3.69 14.24 8.42
CA LYS A 85 -2.50 15.07 8.66
C LYS A 85 -1.69 14.59 9.87
N ARG A 86 -1.51 13.27 9.96
CA ARG A 86 -0.83 12.57 11.05
C ARG A 86 0.08 11.47 10.49
N ASP A 87 1.17 11.21 11.19
CA ASP A 87 2.03 10.05 10.95
C ASP A 87 1.48 8.84 11.73
N ILE A 88 0.51 8.15 11.14
CA ILE A 88 -0.16 6.99 11.75
C ILE A 88 0.84 5.85 12.04
N VAL A 89 1.78 5.63 11.12
CA VAL A 89 2.82 4.59 11.26
C VAL A 89 3.73 4.87 12.45
N GLY A 90 4.21 6.11 12.56
CA GLY A 90 5.09 6.52 13.67
C GLY A 90 4.39 6.53 15.02
N GLU A 91 3.13 7.00 15.07
CA GLU A 91 2.35 6.97 16.31
C GLU A 91 2.12 5.54 16.81
N LEU A 92 1.76 4.60 15.91
CA LEU A 92 1.60 3.19 16.28
C LEU A 92 2.94 2.54 16.64
N ALA A 93 4.02 2.85 15.94
CA ALA A 93 5.35 2.31 16.27
C ALA A 93 5.73 2.63 17.73
N LYS A 94 5.51 3.87 18.13
CA LYS A 94 5.77 4.31 19.51
C LYS A 94 4.87 3.61 20.52
N ALA A 95 3.56 3.62 20.30
CA ALA A 95 2.57 3.08 21.23
C ALA A 95 2.75 1.56 21.43
N ILE A 96 2.96 0.80 20.33
CA ILE A 96 3.15 -0.65 20.36
C ILE A 96 4.41 -1.02 21.14
N ARG A 97 5.52 -0.32 20.90
CA ARG A 97 6.78 -0.56 21.64
C ARG A 97 6.68 -0.19 23.10
N ASN A 98 5.94 0.86 23.46
CA ASN A 98 5.68 1.23 24.85
C ASN A 98 4.98 0.11 25.62
N LYS A 99 4.22 -0.76 24.96
CA LYS A 99 3.61 -1.96 25.55
C LYS A 99 4.52 -3.20 25.54
N GLY A 100 5.78 -3.07 25.10
CA GLY A 100 6.74 -4.18 25.02
C GLY A 100 6.47 -5.18 23.89
N MET A 101 5.63 -4.84 22.93
CA MET A 101 5.38 -5.65 21.74
C MET A 101 6.40 -5.33 20.63
N LYS A 102 6.66 -6.32 19.77
CA LYS A 102 7.40 -6.13 18.52
C LYS A 102 6.56 -5.35 17.51
N TYR A 103 7.20 -4.48 16.75
CA TYR A 103 6.53 -3.65 15.77
C TYR A 103 6.64 -4.24 14.36
N MET A 104 5.51 -4.40 13.69
CA MET A 104 5.45 -4.85 12.30
C MET A 104 4.87 -3.78 11.38
N VAL A 105 5.18 -3.89 10.10
CA VAL A 105 4.53 -3.12 9.04
C VAL A 105 4.16 -4.04 7.89
N ALA A 106 2.99 -3.83 7.31
CA ALA A 106 2.62 -4.45 6.05
C ALA A 106 2.80 -3.46 4.90
N MET A 107 3.42 -3.92 3.81
CA MET A 107 3.78 -3.09 2.65
C MET A 107 3.25 -3.72 1.36
N HIS A 108 2.24 -3.08 0.75
CA HIS A 108 1.55 -3.61 -0.43
C HIS A 108 1.80 -2.77 -1.70
N HIS A 109 2.75 -1.85 -1.69
CA HIS A 109 3.01 -0.96 -2.84
C HIS A 109 3.25 -1.72 -4.16
N ALA A 110 3.78 -2.95 -4.11
CA ALA A 110 4.01 -3.75 -5.30
C ALA A 110 2.72 -4.01 -6.12
N GLU A 111 1.55 -4.01 -5.47
CA GLU A 111 0.26 -4.15 -6.15
C GLU A 111 -0.27 -2.85 -6.73
N ASN A 112 0.20 -1.70 -6.29
CA ASN A 112 -0.23 -0.40 -6.80
C ASN A 112 -0.05 -0.32 -8.32
N TRP A 113 0.98 -1.00 -8.85
CA TRP A 113 1.28 -1.02 -10.28
C TRP A 113 0.09 -1.42 -11.15
N PHE A 114 -0.78 -2.34 -10.71
CA PHE A 114 -1.92 -2.84 -11.50
C PHE A 114 -3.27 -2.70 -10.81
N PHE A 115 -3.33 -2.05 -9.66
CA PHE A 115 -4.56 -2.00 -8.85
C PHE A 115 -5.64 -1.13 -9.49
N PHE A 116 -5.26 0.04 -10.01
CA PHE A 116 -6.22 0.97 -10.60
C PHE A 116 -6.42 0.75 -12.11
N PRO A 117 -7.63 1.05 -12.63
CA PRO A 117 -7.96 0.90 -14.04
C PRO A 117 -7.37 2.06 -14.87
N HIS A 118 -6.10 2.03 -15.22
CA HIS A 118 -5.43 3.04 -16.04
C HIS A 118 -5.92 3.08 -17.50
N TRP A 119 -6.59 2.01 -17.94
CA TRP A 119 -7.10 1.84 -19.31
C TRP A 119 -8.34 2.68 -19.63
N ASN A 120 -9.05 3.21 -18.63
CA ASN A 120 -10.26 3.99 -18.85
C ASN A 120 -9.95 5.48 -18.77
N ASN A 121 -9.93 6.15 -19.93
CA ASN A 121 -9.63 7.58 -20.03
C ASN A 121 -10.65 8.50 -19.35
N ASP A 122 -11.84 8.00 -19.04
CA ASP A 122 -12.86 8.74 -18.29
C ASP A 122 -12.53 8.85 -16.80
N PHE A 123 -11.65 7.96 -16.27
CA PHE A 123 -11.26 7.95 -14.88
C PHE A 123 -10.04 8.81 -14.62
N ASP A 124 -9.97 9.37 -13.42
CA ASP A 124 -8.80 10.14 -12.98
C ASP A 124 -7.56 9.25 -12.82
N THR A 125 -7.75 7.94 -12.61
CA THR A 125 -6.68 6.94 -12.54
C THR A 125 -5.83 6.84 -13.81
N SER A 126 -6.34 7.31 -14.95
CA SER A 126 -5.61 7.37 -16.23
C SER A 126 -4.84 8.69 -16.43
N LYS A 127 -4.93 9.64 -15.48
CA LYS A 127 -4.31 10.94 -15.62
C LYS A 127 -2.89 10.95 -15.07
N LYS A 128 -1.94 11.41 -15.87
CA LYS A 128 -0.52 11.46 -15.52
C LYS A 128 -0.24 12.27 -14.24
N GLU A 129 -1.03 13.29 -13.97
CA GLU A 129 -0.91 14.15 -12.79
C GLU A 129 -1.15 13.41 -11.46
N TYR A 130 -1.86 12.26 -11.49
CA TYR A 130 -2.14 11.44 -10.30
C TYR A 130 -1.31 10.16 -10.23
N GLU A 131 -0.31 10.01 -11.08
CA GLU A 131 0.53 8.81 -11.14
C GLU A 131 1.27 8.52 -9.82
N SER A 132 1.58 9.56 -9.04
CA SER A 132 2.24 9.38 -7.74
C SER A 132 1.32 8.76 -6.67
N LEU A 133 0.00 8.76 -6.89
CA LEU A 133 -0.99 8.06 -6.08
C LEU A 133 -1.39 6.74 -6.71
N TYR A 134 -1.89 6.79 -7.95
CA TYR A 134 -2.54 5.65 -8.60
C TYR A 134 -1.57 4.65 -9.23
N GLY A 135 -0.28 4.96 -9.22
CA GLY A 135 0.73 4.10 -9.81
C GLY A 135 1.05 4.45 -11.27
N GLU A 136 2.02 3.76 -11.79
CA GLU A 136 2.54 3.94 -13.13
C GLU A 136 1.48 3.63 -14.19
N LEU A 137 1.35 4.52 -15.18
CA LEU A 137 0.41 4.32 -16.27
C LEU A 137 0.90 3.18 -17.20
N HIS A 138 0.01 2.23 -17.45
CA HIS A 138 0.28 1.11 -18.36
C HIS A 138 -0.07 1.46 -19.80
N ASN A 139 0.54 0.72 -20.74
CA ASN A 139 0.12 0.73 -22.12
C ASN A 139 -1.29 0.14 -22.23
N LEU A 140 -2.25 0.97 -22.63
CA LEU A 140 -3.68 0.63 -22.70
C LEU A 140 -3.96 -0.47 -23.73
N ASP A 141 -3.13 -0.61 -24.75
CA ASP A 141 -3.32 -1.60 -25.82
C ASP A 141 -3.11 -3.04 -25.34
N LEU A 142 -2.31 -3.24 -24.29
CA LEU A 142 -2.03 -4.56 -23.73
C LEU A 142 -3.09 -5.01 -22.72
N ILE A 143 -3.82 -4.07 -22.14
CA ILE A 143 -4.83 -4.37 -21.12
C ILE A 143 -6.20 -4.57 -21.74
N GLY A 144 -6.40 -4.23 -22.98
CA GLY A 144 -7.64 -4.41 -23.77
C GLY A 144 -8.74 -5.12 -22.99
N ASN A 145 -9.88 -5.31 -23.35
CA ASN A 145 -11.08 -5.87 -22.66
C ASN A 145 -10.89 -6.99 -21.60
N GLN A 146 -9.67 -7.36 -21.26
CA GLN A 146 -9.29 -8.31 -20.20
C GLN A 146 -8.95 -7.65 -18.87
N ALA A 147 -9.03 -6.34 -18.78
CA ALA A 147 -8.64 -5.55 -17.62
C ALA A 147 -9.60 -5.61 -16.43
N VAL A 148 -10.37 -6.63 -16.34
CA VAL A 148 -11.11 -6.94 -15.12
C VAL A 148 -10.33 -8.03 -14.41
N TYR A 149 -9.42 -7.64 -13.51
CA TYR A 149 -8.60 -8.54 -12.73
C TYR A 149 -8.03 -9.69 -13.58
N PRO A 150 -6.76 -9.73 -13.85
CA PRO A 150 -6.24 -10.90 -14.53
C PRO A 150 -6.74 -12.10 -13.73
N ASP A 151 -7.49 -12.99 -14.36
CA ASP A 151 -7.94 -14.28 -13.80
C ASP A 151 -6.74 -15.13 -13.33
N HIS A 152 -5.59 -14.55 -13.22
CA HIS A 152 -4.31 -15.15 -13.32
C HIS A 152 -3.34 -14.62 -12.29
N TRP A 153 -3.79 -14.55 -11.11
CA TRP A 153 -2.89 -14.63 -10.00
C TRP A 153 -1.96 -15.85 -10.24
N GLY A 154 -0.95 -15.69 -11.09
CA GLY A 154 0.04 -16.72 -11.30
C GLY A 154 0.35 -17.18 -12.73
N ARG A 155 -0.33 -16.73 -13.76
CA ARG A 155 0.06 -17.10 -15.14
C ARG A 155 0.98 -16.05 -15.74
N ASN A 156 2.14 -16.52 -16.21
CA ASN A 156 3.06 -15.74 -17.01
C ASN A 156 2.37 -15.30 -18.30
N ASN A 157 1.83 -14.10 -18.34
CA ASN A 157 1.52 -13.46 -19.60
C ASN A 157 2.79 -12.80 -20.07
N GLU A 158 3.47 -13.40 -21.01
CA GLU A 158 4.70 -12.90 -21.64
C GLU A 158 4.49 -11.52 -22.31
N HIS A 159 3.25 -11.07 -22.42
CA HIS A 159 2.83 -9.82 -23.05
C HIS A 159 2.35 -8.76 -22.07
N GLN A 160 2.46 -8.97 -20.76
CA GLN A 160 2.12 -7.93 -19.80
C GLN A 160 3.27 -6.92 -19.69
N ASP A 161 2.94 -5.64 -19.67
CA ASP A 161 3.88 -4.59 -19.27
C ASP A 161 4.47 -4.95 -17.90
N LYS A 162 5.75 -4.64 -17.74
CA LYS A 162 6.45 -4.84 -16.47
C LYS A 162 6.65 -3.48 -15.81
N PRO A 163 6.65 -3.43 -14.47
CA PRO A 163 6.98 -2.20 -13.77
C PRO A 163 8.30 -1.59 -14.28
N SER A 164 8.32 -0.28 -14.47
CA SER A 164 9.51 0.43 -14.91
C SER A 164 10.60 0.42 -13.83
N LYS A 165 11.80 0.86 -14.22
CA LYS A 165 12.87 1.13 -13.24
C LYS A 165 12.41 2.15 -12.19
N ALA A 166 11.69 3.19 -12.59
CA ALA A 166 11.21 4.24 -11.69
C ALA A 166 10.25 3.68 -10.62
N PHE A 167 9.34 2.78 -11.02
CA PHE A 167 8.46 2.09 -10.08
C PHE A 167 9.24 1.23 -9.07
N HIS A 168 10.23 0.48 -9.56
CA HIS A 168 11.07 -0.34 -8.68
C HIS A 168 11.91 0.51 -7.72
N ASP A 169 12.48 1.61 -8.20
CA ASP A 169 13.24 2.54 -7.35
C ASP A 169 12.32 3.13 -6.26
N ARG A 170 11.11 3.53 -6.60
CA ARG A 170 10.09 4.02 -5.65
C ARG A 170 9.75 2.97 -4.60
N TRP A 171 9.46 1.74 -5.02
CA TRP A 171 9.17 0.62 -4.11
C TRP A 171 10.31 0.43 -3.10
N LEU A 172 11.55 0.38 -3.56
CA LEU A 172 12.71 0.18 -2.70
C LEU A 172 12.95 1.37 -1.76
N ASN A 173 12.80 2.61 -2.27
CA ASN A 173 13.02 3.82 -1.48
C ASN A 173 11.99 3.97 -0.37
N ARG A 174 10.70 3.69 -0.64
CA ARG A 174 9.65 3.70 0.39
C ARG A 174 9.91 2.68 1.48
N LEU A 175 10.35 1.47 1.12
CA LEU A 175 10.72 0.45 2.09
C LEU A 175 11.89 0.89 2.97
N LYS A 176 12.94 1.46 2.37
CA LYS A 176 14.10 1.98 3.13
C LYS A 176 13.69 3.12 4.06
N GLU A 177 12.84 4.03 3.59
CA GLU A 177 12.32 5.13 4.40
C GLU A 177 11.57 4.62 5.63
N VAL A 178 10.69 3.62 5.47
CA VAL A 178 9.97 2.99 6.59
C VAL A 178 10.93 2.29 7.55
N VAL A 179 11.91 1.56 7.02
CA VAL A 179 12.94 0.87 7.82
C VAL A 179 13.76 1.87 8.63
N ASP A 180 14.23 2.94 8.01
CA ASP A 180 15.07 3.94 8.68
C ASP A 180 14.31 4.74 9.74
N ASN A 181 13.08 5.15 9.42
CA ASN A 181 12.31 6.02 10.30
C ASN A 181 11.67 5.26 11.48
N TYR A 182 11.23 4.02 11.25
CA TYR A 182 10.40 3.31 12.23
C TYR A 182 11.02 2.02 12.76
N LYS A 183 12.11 1.53 12.16
CA LYS A 183 12.87 0.36 12.60
C LYS A 183 11.95 -0.85 12.89
N PRO A 184 11.07 -1.28 11.96
CA PRO A 184 10.19 -2.40 12.23
C PRO A 184 10.98 -3.68 12.55
N ASP A 185 10.48 -4.49 13.47
CA ASP A 185 11.01 -5.82 13.77
C ASP A 185 10.57 -6.85 12.70
N TYR A 186 9.46 -6.55 12.00
CA TYR A 186 8.90 -7.44 11.00
C TYR A 186 8.31 -6.64 9.82
N VAL A 187 8.72 -6.96 8.62
CA VAL A 187 8.12 -6.44 7.37
C VAL A 187 7.38 -7.56 6.66
N TRP A 188 6.09 -7.35 6.47
CA TRP A 188 5.23 -8.30 5.78
C TRP A 188 4.85 -7.77 4.40
N PHE A 189 5.01 -8.63 3.39
CA PHE A 189 4.53 -8.39 2.04
C PHE A 189 3.33 -9.29 1.76
N ASP A 190 2.35 -8.73 1.07
CA ASP A 190 1.22 -9.48 0.56
C ASP A 190 1.43 -9.79 -0.93
N PHE A 191 0.36 -9.73 -1.68
CA PHE A 191 0.38 -9.97 -3.12
C PHE A 191 1.24 -8.96 -3.87
N GLY A 192 1.51 -9.22 -5.14
CA GLY A 192 2.18 -8.28 -6.04
C GLY A 192 3.70 -8.33 -6.02
N ILE A 193 4.34 -8.88 -4.98
CA ILE A 193 5.80 -8.96 -4.88
C ILE A 193 6.46 -9.67 -6.08
N ARG A 194 5.71 -10.51 -6.79
CA ARG A 194 6.17 -11.18 -8.02
C ARG A 194 6.47 -10.22 -9.17
N PHE A 195 5.88 -9.02 -9.18
CA PHE A 195 6.12 -8.00 -10.19
C PHE A 195 7.41 -7.24 -9.93
N ILE A 196 7.94 -7.31 -8.72
CA ILE A 196 9.20 -6.69 -8.35
C ILE A 196 10.35 -7.55 -8.86
N HIS A 197 11.25 -6.94 -9.61
CA HIS A 197 12.42 -7.62 -10.15
C HIS A 197 13.33 -8.15 -9.03
N GLU A 198 13.88 -9.35 -9.21
CA GLU A 198 14.69 -10.07 -8.22
C GLU A 198 15.83 -9.23 -7.61
N LYS A 199 16.46 -8.38 -8.42
CA LYS A 199 17.51 -7.48 -7.94
C LYS A 199 17.02 -6.59 -6.80
N TYR A 200 15.85 -5.97 -6.95
CA TYR A 200 15.31 -5.06 -5.94
C TYR A 200 14.88 -5.76 -4.66
N LYS A 201 14.35 -6.98 -4.78
CA LYS A 201 14.05 -7.83 -3.61
C LYS A 201 15.33 -8.14 -2.83
N LYS A 202 16.39 -8.54 -3.54
CA LYS A 202 17.70 -8.83 -2.92
C LYS A 202 18.32 -7.58 -2.32
N ASP A 203 18.24 -6.43 -2.99
CA ASP A 203 18.73 -5.15 -2.48
C ASP A 203 18.00 -4.75 -1.19
N PHE A 204 16.67 -4.96 -1.11
CA PHE A 204 15.90 -4.73 0.09
C PHE A 204 16.29 -5.68 1.23
N LEU A 205 16.34 -6.99 0.97
CA LEU A 205 16.70 -7.98 1.99
C LEU A 205 18.10 -7.72 2.54
N SER A 206 19.07 -7.46 1.65
CA SER A 206 20.44 -7.10 2.07
C SER A 206 20.44 -5.84 2.93
N TYR A 207 19.70 -4.81 2.53
CA TYR A 207 19.58 -3.57 3.29
C TYR A 207 19.00 -3.81 4.69
N TYR A 208 17.89 -4.52 4.78
CA TYR A 208 17.15 -4.71 6.01
C TYR A 208 17.89 -5.62 7.01
N TYR A 209 18.51 -6.72 6.54
CA TYR A 209 19.33 -7.58 7.39
C TYR A 209 20.65 -6.91 7.85
N ASN A 210 21.20 -5.97 7.07
CA ASN A 210 22.31 -5.15 7.56
C ASN A 210 21.87 -4.22 8.70
N LYS A 211 20.61 -3.72 8.67
CA LYS A 211 20.05 -2.95 9.80
C LYS A 211 19.86 -3.79 11.06
N GLU A 212 19.56 -5.08 10.95
CA GLU A 212 19.57 -6.01 12.08
C GLU A 212 20.90 -5.95 12.85
N THR A 213 22.00 -6.04 12.11
CA THR A 213 23.34 -5.95 12.69
C THR A 213 23.60 -4.57 13.34
N GLU A 214 23.17 -3.51 12.67
CA GLU A 214 23.33 -2.12 13.16
C GLU A 214 22.53 -1.89 14.46
N TRP A 215 21.29 -2.42 14.53
CA TRP A 215 20.40 -2.19 15.67
C TRP A 215 20.60 -3.18 16.81
N GLY A 216 21.25 -4.31 16.57
CA GLY A 216 21.40 -5.39 17.53
C GLY A 216 20.08 -6.11 17.86
N ASN A 217 19.12 -6.10 16.94
CA ASN A 217 17.81 -6.73 17.07
C ASN A 217 17.54 -7.62 15.88
N GLU A 218 17.00 -8.81 16.14
CA GLU A 218 16.54 -9.71 15.10
C GLU A 218 15.37 -9.09 14.31
N VAL A 219 15.40 -9.22 12.97
CA VAL A 219 14.34 -8.76 12.07
C VAL A 219 13.80 -9.92 11.22
N VAL A 220 12.56 -9.79 10.78
CA VAL A 220 11.85 -10.82 10.01
C VAL A 220 11.22 -10.22 8.76
N VAL A 221 11.24 -10.98 7.67
CA VAL A 221 10.54 -10.67 6.41
C VAL A 221 9.70 -11.88 5.99
N SER A 222 8.49 -11.67 5.55
CA SER A 222 7.67 -12.73 4.90
C SER A 222 6.79 -12.15 3.78
#